data_5049a75db05f979581b3d775da26bca5
#
_entry.id   5049a75db05f979581b3d775da26bca5
#
_cell.length_a   1.000
_cell.length_b   1.000
_cell.length_c   1.000
_cell.angle_alpha   90.00
_cell.angle_beta   90.00
_cell.angle_gamma   90.00
#
_symmetry.space_group_name_H-M   'P 1'
#
loop_
_entity.id
_entity.type
_entity.pdbx_description
1 polymer ?
#
loop_
_entity_poly.entity_id
_entity_poly.type
_entity_poly.pdbx_seq_one_letter_code
_entity_poly.pdbx_strand_id
1 'polypeptide(L)'
;MDEVAPGFADSVLHRQVIGPYEMEHTYHLLGGNISHGELTLGQMFHARPAAGYADLRTPIRGLYQAGSGTHGGGGVTGIPGRNVVRQILTDRRRARAGNHLRQRLAEFAGRR
;
A
#
# COMPACT_ATOMS: atom_id res chain seq x y z
N MET A 1 -0.35 33.16 -13.15
CA MET A 1 1.04 32.99 -12.71
C MET A 1 1.85 34.24 -12.96
N ASP A 2 1.81 34.84 -14.15
CA ASP A 2 2.59 36.05 -14.44
C ASP A 2 2.22 37.30 -13.63
N GLU A 3 1.01 37.35 -13.07
CA GLU A 3 0.59 38.42 -12.12
C GLU A 3 1.41 38.40 -10.82
N VAL A 4 1.85 37.20 -10.40
CA VAL A 4 2.59 36.98 -9.15
C VAL A 4 4.09 36.81 -9.40
N ALA A 5 4.44 36.26 -10.56
CA ALA A 5 5.82 36.01 -10.99
C ALA A 5 5.98 36.45 -12.46
N PRO A 6 6.26 37.70 -12.73
CA PRO A 6 6.41 38.23 -14.10
C PRO A 6 7.48 37.44 -14.89
N GLY A 7 7.15 37.02 -16.12
CA GLY A 7 8.04 36.25 -16.99
C GLY A 7 8.08 34.77 -16.68
N PHE A 8 7.26 34.25 -15.75
CA PHE A 8 7.20 32.82 -15.44
C PHE A 8 6.76 32.00 -16.65
N ALA A 9 5.73 32.45 -17.36
CA ALA A 9 5.20 31.73 -18.53
C ALA A 9 6.27 31.58 -19.62
N ASP A 10 7.07 32.60 -19.85
CA ASP A 10 8.15 32.61 -20.86
C ASP A 10 9.33 31.74 -20.45
N SER A 11 9.50 31.45 -19.17
CA SER A 11 10.57 30.59 -18.66
C SER A 11 10.26 29.09 -18.79
N VAL A 12 9.01 28.72 -19.11
CA VAL A 12 8.59 27.33 -19.23
C VAL A 12 9.08 26.73 -20.54
N LEU A 13 10.08 25.86 -20.48
CA LEU A 13 10.63 25.16 -21.64
C LEU A 13 9.74 24.05 -22.16
N HIS A 14 9.16 23.27 -21.26
CA HIS A 14 8.27 22.15 -21.58
C HIS A 14 7.13 22.04 -20.57
N ARG A 15 5.99 21.60 -21.03
CA ARG A 15 4.81 21.37 -20.19
C ARG A 15 4.16 20.05 -20.54
N GLN A 16 3.88 19.24 -19.53
CA GLN A 16 3.02 18.06 -19.63
C GLN A 16 1.80 18.29 -18.74
N VAL A 17 0.62 18.07 -19.29
CA VAL A 17 -0.64 18.11 -18.54
C VAL A 17 -1.17 16.68 -18.48
N ILE A 18 -1.37 16.17 -17.27
CA ILE A 18 -1.93 14.84 -17.03
C ILE A 18 -3.24 15.06 -16.28
N GLY A 19 -4.35 14.87 -16.96
CA GLY A 19 -5.69 14.95 -16.41
C GLY A 19 -6.19 13.59 -15.91
N PRO A 20 -7.40 13.54 -15.32
CA PRO A 20 -8.00 12.27 -14.87
C PRO A 20 -8.16 11.25 -16.01
N TYR A 21 -8.45 11.69 -17.21
CA TYR A 21 -8.57 10.83 -18.38
C TYR A 21 -7.25 10.13 -18.71
N GLU A 22 -6.15 10.86 -18.78
CA GLU A 22 -4.82 10.31 -19.04
C GLU A 22 -4.37 9.39 -17.88
N MET A 23 -4.72 9.75 -16.64
CA MET A 23 -4.44 8.90 -15.48
C MET A 23 -5.15 7.55 -15.56
N GLU A 24 -6.41 7.54 -15.98
CA GLU A 24 -7.17 6.30 -16.13
C GLU A 24 -6.64 5.46 -17.29
N HIS A 25 -6.43 6.06 -18.47
CA HIS A 25 -6.06 5.33 -19.68
C HIS A 25 -4.60 4.91 -19.70
N THR A 26 -3.69 5.69 -19.15
CA THR A 26 -2.26 5.42 -19.18
C THR A 26 -1.78 4.63 -17.96
N TYR A 27 -2.31 4.95 -16.78
CA TYR A 27 -1.87 4.36 -15.51
C TYR A 27 -2.90 3.41 -14.90
N HIS A 28 -4.05 3.22 -15.55
CA HIS A 28 -5.14 2.33 -15.11
C HIS A 28 -5.68 2.67 -13.70
N LEU A 29 -5.67 3.96 -13.36
CA LEU A 29 -6.25 4.47 -12.14
C LEU A 29 -7.74 4.77 -12.35
N LEU A 30 -8.62 4.00 -11.78
CA LEU A 30 -10.06 4.12 -11.92
C LEU A 30 -10.52 5.56 -11.62
N GLY A 31 -11.21 6.20 -12.58
CA GLY A 31 -11.61 7.59 -12.51
C GLY A 31 -10.45 8.59 -12.41
N GLY A 32 -9.23 8.17 -12.77
CA GLY A 32 -8.03 8.98 -12.63
C GLY A 32 -7.66 9.33 -11.19
N ASN A 33 -8.17 8.58 -10.22
CA ASN A 33 -7.96 8.89 -8.81
C ASN A 33 -6.67 8.27 -8.28
N ILE A 34 -5.71 9.12 -7.90
CA ILE A 34 -4.40 8.74 -7.33
C ILE A 34 -4.52 7.96 -6.01
N SER A 35 -5.68 8.01 -5.35
CA SER A 35 -5.95 7.27 -4.12
C SER A 35 -6.58 5.88 -4.37
N HIS A 36 -6.64 5.41 -5.62
CA HIS A 36 -7.25 4.14 -6.01
C HIS A 36 -8.71 4.00 -5.53
N GLY A 37 -9.62 4.63 -6.23
CA GLY A 37 -11.04 4.73 -5.93
C GLY A 37 -11.38 6.10 -5.36
N GLU A 38 -11.63 6.19 -4.09
CA GLU A 38 -11.93 7.47 -3.44
C GLU A 38 -11.37 7.51 -2.01
N LEU A 39 -11.29 8.71 -1.44
CA LEU A 39 -10.83 8.90 -0.07
C LEU A 39 -12.01 9.39 0.79
N THR A 40 -13.06 8.58 0.89
CA THR A 40 -14.20 8.80 1.77
C THR A 40 -13.98 8.14 3.14
N LEU A 41 -14.81 8.45 4.12
CA LEU A 41 -14.73 7.83 5.45
C LEU A 41 -14.82 6.31 5.40
N GLY A 42 -15.61 5.74 4.45
CA GLY A 42 -15.71 4.30 4.21
C GLY A 42 -14.48 3.67 3.56
N GLN A 43 -13.51 4.50 3.12
CA GLN A 43 -12.26 4.10 2.49
C GLN A 43 -11.03 4.56 3.29
N MET A 44 -11.20 4.76 4.61
CA MET A 44 -10.11 5.20 5.49
C MET A 44 -9.84 4.19 6.58
N PHE A 45 -8.68 4.28 7.20
CA PHE A 45 -8.23 3.46 8.33
C PHE A 45 -8.42 1.95 8.11
N HIS A 46 -9.21 1.29 8.94
CA HIS A 46 -9.45 -0.15 8.91
C HIS A 46 -10.32 -0.62 7.73
N ALA A 47 -11.00 0.29 7.05
CA ALA A 47 -11.80 -0.03 5.86
C ALA A 47 -10.99 -0.06 4.56
N ARG A 48 -9.70 0.32 4.57
CA ARG A 48 -8.87 0.39 3.37
C ARG A 48 -7.82 -0.73 3.35
N PRO A 49 -7.67 -1.51 2.26
CA PRO A 49 -8.42 -1.49 0.98
C PRO A 49 -9.84 -2.06 1.10
N ALA A 50 -10.08 -2.88 2.09
CA ALA A 50 -11.37 -3.45 2.44
C ALA A 50 -11.39 -3.77 3.94
N ALA A 51 -12.57 -3.86 4.53
CA ALA A 51 -12.73 -4.24 5.92
C ALA A 51 -12.09 -5.61 6.20
N GLY A 52 -11.28 -5.70 7.24
CA GLY A 52 -10.52 -6.91 7.60
C GLY A 52 -9.14 -7.06 6.94
N TYR A 53 -8.78 -6.18 5.99
CA TYR A 53 -7.50 -6.26 5.27
C TYR A 53 -6.60 -5.03 5.46
N ALA A 54 -6.88 -4.21 6.45
CA ALA A 54 -6.07 -3.03 6.76
C ALA A 54 -4.66 -3.36 7.27
N ASP A 55 -4.42 -4.61 7.62
CA ASP A 55 -3.12 -5.13 8.03
C ASP A 55 -2.21 -5.52 6.85
N LEU A 56 -2.58 -5.14 5.63
CA LEU A 56 -1.81 -5.31 4.40
C LEU A 56 -1.70 -6.77 3.90
N ARG A 57 -2.35 -7.72 4.58
CA ARG A 57 -2.46 -9.10 4.12
C ARG A 57 -3.54 -9.21 3.05
N THR A 58 -3.47 -10.28 2.27
CA THR A 58 -4.53 -10.66 1.34
C THR A 58 -5.12 -12.02 1.75
N PRO A 59 -6.25 -12.44 1.17
CA PRO A 59 -6.75 -13.80 1.35
C PRO A 59 -5.75 -14.89 0.89
N ILE A 60 -4.81 -14.51 0.02
CA ILE A 60 -3.80 -15.43 -0.49
C ILE A 60 -2.61 -15.44 0.47
N ARG A 61 -2.31 -16.61 1.01
CA ARG A 61 -1.20 -16.76 1.96
C ARG A 61 0.13 -16.36 1.36
N GLY A 62 0.84 -15.47 2.04
CA GLY A 62 2.15 -14.97 1.62
C GLY A 62 2.11 -13.83 0.61
N LEU A 63 0.92 -13.44 0.13
CA LEU A 63 0.72 -12.27 -0.69
C LEU A 63 0.31 -11.08 0.18
N TYR A 64 0.98 -9.96 -0.02
CA TYR A 64 0.76 -8.71 0.70
C TYR A 64 0.51 -7.57 -0.26
N GLN A 65 -0.20 -6.55 0.19
CA GLN A 65 -0.46 -5.34 -0.56
C GLN A 65 0.32 -4.15 0.01
N ALA A 66 0.85 -3.32 -0.88
CA ALA A 66 1.46 -2.04 -0.56
C ALA A 66 1.08 -1.02 -1.63
N GLY A 67 1.13 0.25 -1.29
CA GLY A 67 0.84 1.33 -2.22
C GLY A 67 -0.30 2.22 -1.73
N SER A 68 -0.71 3.17 -2.57
CA SER A 68 -1.72 4.18 -2.24
C SER A 68 -3.11 3.61 -1.96
N GLY A 69 -3.40 2.42 -2.47
CA GLY A 69 -4.66 1.70 -2.22
C GLY A 69 -4.78 1.06 -0.84
N THR A 70 -3.72 1.02 -0.02
CA THR A 70 -3.73 0.38 1.30
C THR A 70 -3.80 1.40 2.44
N HIS A 71 -4.00 0.90 3.68
CA HIS A 71 -3.93 1.76 4.86
C HIS A 71 -2.56 2.43 4.99
N GLY A 72 -2.59 3.72 5.32
CA GLY A 72 -1.46 4.62 5.24
C GLY A 72 -1.53 5.53 4.02
N GLY A 73 -2.33 5.15 3.03
CA GLY A 73 -2.70 5.98 1.88
C GLY A 73 -1.56 6.34 0.95
N GLY A 74 -1.88 7.24 0.02
CA GLY A 74 -0.97 7.78 -0.98
C GLY A 74 -0.07 8.91 -0.47
N GLY A 75 0.35 9.81 -1.38
CA GLY A 75 1.16 10.98 -1.08
C GLY A 75 2.67 10.74 -1.12
N VAL A 76 3.12 9.64 -1.75
CA VAL A 76 4.55 9.30 -1.94
C VAL A 76 5.35 9.26 -0.62
N THR A 77 4.68 8.91 0.47
CA THR A 77 5.25 8.94 1.83
C THR A 77 6.14 7.74 2.14
N GLY A 78 6.05 6.67 1.36
CA GLY A 78 6.69 5.39 1.69
C GLY A 78 6.06 4.62 2.86
N ILE A 79 5.03 5.18 3.51
CA ILE A 79 4.37 4.57 4.68
C ILE A 79 3.81 3.17 4.36
N PRO A 80 3.05 2.94 3.28
CA PRO A 80 2.53 1.62 2.94
C PRO A 80 3.65 0.58 2.74
N GLY A 81 4.72 0.96 2.05
CA GLY A 81 5.89 0.10 1.85
C GLY A 81 6.56 -0.29 3.17
N ARG A 82 6.80 0.68 4.05
CA ARG A 82 7.34 0.43 5.39
C ARG A 82 6.44 -0.49 6.21
N ASN A 83 5.14 -0.26 6.17
CA ASN A 83 4.17 -1.03 6.94
C ASN A 83 4.11 -2.48 6.45
N VAL A 84 4.11 -2.72 5.14
CA VAL A 84 4.07 -4.09 4.59
C VAL A 84 5.35 -4.87 4.92
N VAL A 85 6.52 -4.24 4.87
CA VAL A 85 7.77 -4.89 5.28
C VAL A 85 7.72 -5.30 6.75
N ARG A 86 7.24 -4.43 7.63
CA ARG A 86 7.05 -4.77 9.05
C ARG A 86 6.10 -5.96 9.24
N GLN A 87 5.00 -5.98 8.47
CA GLN A 87 4.03 -7.06 8.54
C GLN A 87 4.62 -8.38 8.08
N ILE A 88 5.33 -8.40 6.95
CA ILE A 88 6.03 -9.58 6.43
C ILE A 88 7.04 -10.13 7.44
N LEU A 89 7.85 -9.24 8.03
CA LEU A 89 8.84 -9.66 9.03
C LEU A 89 8.19 -10.23 10.29
N THR A 90 7.08 -9.65 10.72
CA THR A 90 6.30 -10.14 11.87
C THR A 90 5.76 -11.54 11.60
N ASP A 91 5.17 -11.75 10.43
CA ASP A 91 4.60 -13.05 10.05
C ASP A 91 5.66 -14.13 9.89
N ARG A 92 6.82 -13.78 9.32
CA ARG A 92 7.96 -14.70 9.23
C ARG A 92 8.49 -15.09 10.62
N ARG A 93 8.57 -14.16 11.57
CA ARG A 93 8.99 -14.46 12.95
C ARG A 93 7.99 -15.39 13.63
N ARG A 94 6.69 -15.13 13.50
CA ARG A 94 5.61 -15.98 14.05
C ARG A 94 5.64 -17.38 13.46
N ALA A 95 5.81 -17.52 12.15
CA ALA A 95 5.91 -18.81 11.48
C ALA A 95 7.12 -19.61 11.96
N ARG A 96 8.29 -18.98 12.12
CA ARG A 96 9.49 -19.63 12.66
C ARG A 96 9.28 -20.12 14.09
N ALA A 97 8.72 -19.28 14.95
CA ALA A 97 8.43 -19.65 16.34
C ALA A 97 7.43 -20.81 16.43
N GLY A 98 6.36 -20.79 15.61
CA GLY A 98 5.39 -21.88 15.55
C GLY A 98 5.99 -23.20 15.06
N ASN A 99 6.86 -23.17 14.07
CA ASN A 99 7.55 -24.36 13.57
C ASN A 99 8.51 -24.93 14.64
N HIS A 100 9.24 -24.10 15.32
CA HIS A 100 10.15 -24.54 16.40
C HIS A 100 9.38 -25.18 17.56
N LEU A 101 8.25 -24.60 17.96
CA LEU A 101 7.39 -25.20 18.98
C LEU A 101 6.85 -26.57 18.55
N ARG A 102 6.38 -26.69 17.32
CA ARG A 102 5.90 -27.97 16.78
C ARG A 102 6.98 -29.04 16.75
N GLN A 103 8.21 -28.70 16.37
CA GLN A 103 9.34 -29.64 16.39
C GLN A 103 9.63 -30.12 17.82
N ARG A 104 9.72 -29.21 18.80
CA ARG A 104 9.95 -29.59 20.20
C ARG A 104 8.85 -30.50 20.76
N LEU A 105 7.60 -30.23 20.44
CA LEU A 105 6.48 -31.07 20.85
C LEU A 105 6.54 -32.47 20.21
N ALA A 106 6.91 -32.54 18.94
CA ALA A 106 7.10 -33.85 18.26
C ALA A 106 8.25 -34.67 18.87
N GLU A 107 9.38 -34.02 19.18
CA GLU A 107 10.50 -34.67 19.85
C GLU A 107 10.12 -35.19 21.25
N PHE A 108 9.31 -34.45 21.99
CA PHE A 108 8.81 -34.89 23.30
C PHE A 108 7.83 -36.06 23.20
N ALA A 109 6.94 -36.01 22.21
CA ALA A 109 5.97 -37.12 21.98
C ALA A 109 6.64 -38.42 21.51
N GLY A 110 7.72 -38.34 20.73
CA GLY A 110 8.47 -39.48 20.24
C GLY A 110 9.38 -40.16 21.26
N ARG A 111 9.51 -39.60 22.46
CA ARG A 111 10.31 -40.18 23.58
C ARG A 111 9.50 -41.04 24.56
N ARG A 112 8.23 -41.25 24.27
CA ARG A 112 7.36 -42.16 25.02
C ARG A 112 7.12 -43.44 24.22
#